data_21101a227f6dc3d2f7ae6f5e69b8f653
#
_entry.id   21101a227f6dc3d2f7ae6f5e69b8f653
#
_cell.length_a   1.000
_cell.length_b   1.000
_cell.length_c   1.000
_cell.angle_alpha   90.00
_cell.angle_beta   90.00
_cell.angle_gamma   90.00
#
_symmetry.space_group_name_H-M   'P 1'
#
loop_
_entity.id
_entity.type
_entity.pdbx_description
1 polymer ?
#
loop_
_entity_poly.entity_id
_entity_poly.type
_entity_poly.pdbx_seq_one_letter_code
_entity_poly.pdbx_strand_id
1 'polypeptide(L)'
;MRRIIALIGIALLAGCITITPGRYSILVDNHQALKKYAGSQVKVAAMLTPVNYNASCRLITGKILGPDGMSIAQFVEKAFNDELKLANIYSDNGVSLIGSLTEINFSSGHGGLLASGWWDLSLSLNSGNGKSMKVANRYEFESSLDRYVACDRTARALTPAVQDLIKKAVTDPQFGTLLR
;
A
#
# COMPACT_ATOMS: atom_id res chain seq x y z
N MET A 1 -56.75 -28.27 16.80
CA MET A 1 -55.89 -28.00 15.64
C MET A 1 -54.98 -26.81 15.97
N ARG A 2 -53.73 -27.05 16.40
CA ARG A 2 -52.77 -26.04 16.79
C ARG A 2 -51.88 -25.75 15.59
N ARG A 3 -51.98 -24.54 15.00
CA ARG A 3 -51.10 -24.11 13.91
C ARG A 3 -49.81 -23.59 14.52
N ILE A 4 -48.71 -24.32 14.32
CA ILE A 4 -47.36 -23.92 14.66
C ILE A 4 -46.87 -23.03 13.51
N ILE A 5 -46.74 -21.71 13.77
CA ILE A 5 -46.12 -20.78 12.82
C ILE A 5 -44.61 -20.83 13.12
N ALA A 6 -43.88 -21.50 12.23
CA ALA A 6 -42.41 -21.49 12.25
C ALA A 6 -41.95 -20.15 11.69
N LEU A 7 -41.50 -19.24 12.56
CA LEU A 7 -40.75 -18.03 12.20
C LEU A 7 -39.34 -18.42 11.78
N ILE A 8 -39.13 -18.49 10.46
CA ILE A 8 -37.78 -18.63 9.88
C ILE A 8 -37.12 -17.27 10.00
N GLY A 9 -36.25 -17.12 11.00
CA GLY A 9 -35.38 -15.98 11.15
C GLY A 9 -34.30 -15.99 10.04
N ILE A 10 -34.49 -15.19 9.00
CA ILE A 10 -33.44 -14.92 8.01
C ILE A 10 -32.41 -14.03 8.70
N ALA A 11 -31.32 -14.63 9.17
CA ALA A 11 -30.15 -13.90 9.61
C ALA A 11 -29.54 -13.22 8.38
N LEU A 12 -29.76 -11.92 8.24
CA LEU A 12 -29.06 -11.08 7.26
C LEU A 12 -27.57 -11.04 7.66
N LEU A 13 -26.78 -11.93 7.06
CA LEU A 13 -25.33 -11.85 7.09
C LEU A 13 -24.91 -10.62 6.28
N ALA A 14 -24.88 -9.46 6.92
CA ALA A 14 -24.25 -8.28 6.38
C ALA A 14 -22.73 -8.54 6.38
N GLY A 15 -22.25 -9.27 5.39
CA GLY A 15 -20.82 -9.47 5.17
C GLY A 15 -20.19 -8.13 4.82
N CYS A 16 -19.25 -7.64 5.66
CA CYS A 16 -18.41 -6.53 5.28
C CYS A 16 -17.60 -6.94 4.06
N ILE A 17 -17.89 -6.36 2.90
CA ILE A 17 -17.10 -6.57 1.69
C ILE A 17 -15.78 -5.84 1.89
N THR A 18 -14.69 -6.58 2.01
CA THR A 18 -13.33 -6.05 2.01
C THR A 18 -12.79 -6.19 0.60
N ILE A 19 -12.33 -5.08 0.01
CA ILE A 19 -11.74 -5.06 -1.32
C ILE A 19 -10.24 -5.02 -1.13
N THR A 20 -9.53 -6.04 -1.63
CA THR A 20 -8.08 -6.17 -1.47
C THR A 20 -7.38 -6.18 -2.82
N PRO A 21 -6.20 -5.52 -2.92
CA PRO A 21 -5.36 -5.62 -4.11
C PRO A 21 -4.80 -7.03 -4.30
N GLY A 22 -4.25 -7.28 -5.47
CA GLY A 22 -3.40 -8.45 -5.69
C GLY A 22 -2.15 -8.42 -4.82
N ARG A 23 -1.53 -9.59 -4.59
CA ARG A 23 -0.24 -9.68 -3.89
C ARG A 23 0.82 -8.87 -4.59
N TYR A 24 1.78 -8.36 -3.82
CA TYR A 24 2.89 -7.60 -4.37
C TYR A 24 3.69 -8.43 -5.36
N SER A 25 3.97 -7.86 -6.51
CA SER A 25 4.95 -8.37 -7.48
C SER A 25 6.13 -7.41 -7.52
N ILE A 26 7.33 -7.98 -7.50
CA ILE A 26 8.57 -7.22 -7.53
C ILE A 26 8.71 -6.50 -8.87
N LEU A 27 9.15 -5.24 -8.83
CA LEU A 27 9.40 -4.45 -10.03
C LEU A 27 10.86 -4.56 -10.45
N VAL A 28 11.12 -4.96 -11.70
CA VAL A 28 12.49 -5.09 -12.25
C VAL A 28 13.28 -3.80 -12.11
N ASP A 29 12.64 -2.65 -12.32
CA ASP A 29 13.30 -1.34 -12.20
C ASP A 29 13.77 -1.07 -10.76
N ASN A 30 13.00 -1.45 -9.74
CA ASN A 30 13.37 -1.32 -8.34
C ASN A 30 14.59 -2.18 -8.02
N HIS A 31 14.55 -3.44 -8.48
CA HIS A 31 15.69 -4.34 -8.35
C HIS A 31 16.96 -3.77 -8.98
N GLN A 32 16.88 -3.23 -10.21
CA GLN A 32 18.04 -2.63 -10.88
C GLN A 32 18.55 -1.39 -10.13
N ALA A 33 17.64 -0.53 -9.63
CA ALA A 33 18.00 0.64 -8.86
C ALA A 33 18.70 0.27 -7.53
N LEU A 34 18.31 -0.83 -6.91
CA LEU A 34 18.89 -1.32 -5.66
C LEU A 34 20.27 -1.95 -5.86
N LYS A 35 20.64 -2.44 -7.05
CA LYS A 35 21.97 -3.03 -7.33
C LYS A 35 23.13 -2.07 -7.03
N LYS A 36 22.92 -0.76 -7.15
CA LYS A 36 23.95 0.24 -6.80
C LYS A 36 24.34 0.24 -5.32
N TYR A 37 23.53 -0.40 -4.48
CA TYR A 37 23.76 -0.56 -3.05
C TYR A 37 24.24 -1.97 -2.68
N ALA A 38 24.75 -2.74 -3.65
CA ALA A 38 25.34 -4.05 -3.40
C ALA A 38 26.40 -3.98 -2.29
N GLY A 39 26.37 -4.93 -1.36
CA GLY A 39 27.21 -4.93 -0.17
C GLY A 39 26.65 -4.20 1.06
N SER A 40 25.59 -3.39 0.89
CA SER A 40 24.84 -2.88 2.05
C SER A 40 24.00 -4.00 2.66
N GLN A 41 23.71 -3.87 3.95
CA GLN A 41 22.77 -4.72 4.67
C GLN A 41 21.73 -3.85 5.36
N VAL A 42 20.46 -4.00 4.99
CA VAL A 42 19.38 -3.11 5.42
C VAL A 42 18.06 -3.85 5.54
N LYS A 43 17.20 -3.37 6.42
CA LYS A 43 15.78 -3.76 6.49
C LYS A 43 14.89 -2.55 6.78
N VAL A 44 13.65 -2.60 6.35
CA VAL A 44 12.59 -1.76 6.90
C VAL A 44 12.02 -2.52 8.11
N ALA A 45 12.32 -2.03 9.32
CA ALA A 45 12.00 -2.73 10.56
C ALA A 45 10.56 -2.49 11.03
N ALA A 46 9.98 -1.34 10.65
CA ALA A 46 8.59 -1.00 10.92
C ALA A 46 8.10 0.06 9.94
N MET A 47 6.79 0.05 9.66
CA MET A 47 6.11 1.06 8.88
C MET A 47 4.91 1.59 9.67
N LEU A 48 4.98 2.86 10.04
CA LEU A 48 3.92 3.52 10.80
C LEU A 48 2.85 4.09 9.86
N THR A 49 1.61 4.10 10.33
CA THR A 49 0.45 4.63 9.59
C THR A 49 0.08 6.02 10.10
N PRO A 50 -0.42 6.95 9.26
CA PRO A 50 -0.99 8.21 9.74
C PRO A 50 -2.18 7.96 10.68
N VAL A 51 -2.33 8.82 11.68
CA VAL A 51 -3.39 8.70 12.69
C VAL A 51 -4.80 8.83 12.07
N ASN A 52 -4.96 9.55 10.96
CA ASN A 52 -6.25 9.90 10.33
C ASN A 52 -6.39 9.33 8.92
N TYR A 53 -6.10 8.06 8.71
CA TYR A 53 -6.32 7.41 7.43
C TYR A 53 -7.76 6.91 7.29
N ASN A 54 -8.45 7.35 6.23
CA ASN A 54 -9.77 6.83 5.88
C ASN A 54 -9.64 5.77 4.76
N ALA A 55 -9.82 4.51 5.14
CA ALA A 55 -9.76 3.38 4.20
C ALA A 55 -11.04 3.19 3.37
N SER A 56 -12.13 3.91 3.67
CA SER A 56 -13.42 3.65 3.04
C SER A 56 -13.46 4.13 1.59
N CYS A 57 -13.75 3.21 0.68
CA CYS A 57 -14.01 3.53 -0.71
C CYS A 57 -15.51 3.71 -0.89
N ARG A 58 -15.97 4.93 -1.23
CA ARG A 58 -17.38 5.29 -1.37
C ARG A 58 -18.23 4.67 -0.25
N LEU A 59 -19.11 5.38 0.36
CA LEU A 59 -19.79 5.11 1.63
C LEU A 59 -20.34 3.69 1.87
N ILE A 60 -20.54 2.88 0.84
CA ILE A 60 -21.23 1.58 0.91
C ILE A 60 -20.46 0.41 0.29
N THR A 61 -19.24 0.62 -0.17
CA THR A 61 -18.49 -0.43 -0.88
C THR A 61 -17.40 -1.09 -0.03
N GLY A 62 -17.19 -0.63 1.20
CA GLY A 62 -16.23 -1.23 2.13
C GLY A 62 -14.87 -0.55 2.18
N LYS A 63 -13.96 -1.15 2.94
CA LYS A 63 -12.60 -0.62 3.15
C LYS A 63 -11.61 -1.23 2.15
N ILE A 64 -10.69 -0.41 1.66
CA ILE A 64 -9.54 -0.90 0.91
C ILE A 64 -8.44 -1.21 1.92
N LEU A 65 -8.02 -2.46 1.96
CA LEU A 65 -6.90 -2.96 2.74
C LEU A 65 -5.81 -3.50 1.81
N GLY A 66 -4.65 -3.76 2.34
CA GLY A 66 -3.61 -4.52 1.64
C GLY A 66 -4.02 -5.99 1.41
N PRO A 67 -3.23 -6.75 0.63
CA PRO A 67 -3.45 -8.19 0.44
C PRO A 67 -3.57 -8.92 1.78
N ASP A 68 -4.36 -9.99 1.79
CA ASP A 68 -4.58 -10.84 2.98
C ASP A 68 -5.08 -10.05 4.22
N GLY A 69 -5.72 -8.88 4.01
CA GLY A 69 -6.26 -8.04 5.09
C GLY A 69 -5.23 -7.19 5.84
N MET A 70 -4.00 -7.12 5.35
CA MET A 70 -2.96 -6.26 5.93
C MET A 70 -3.37 -4.78 5.89
N SER A 71 -2.86 -3.99 6.84
CA SER A 71 -2.89 -2.53 6.69
C SER A 71 -2.02 -2.11 5.50
N ILE A 72 -2.28 -0.92 4.94
CA ILE A 72 -1.44 -0.39 3.84
C ILE A 72 0.02 -0.23 4.28
N ALA A 73 0.26 0.16 5.53
CA ALA A 73 1.61 0.26 6.07
C ALA A 73 2.33 -1.11 6.10
N GLN A 74 1.68 -2.16 6.61
CA GLN A 74 2.23 -3.52 6.58
C GLN A 74 2.49 -4.00 5.15
N PHE A 75 1.61 -3.64 4.21
CA PHE A 75 1.80 -3.98 2.81
C PHE A 75 3.03 -3.28 2.21
N VAL A 76 3.21 -1.97 2.48
CA VAL A 76 4.38 -1.21 2.02
C VAL A 76 5.67 -1.73 2.65
N GLU A 77 5.66 -2.04 3.97
CA GLU A 77 6.81 -2.63 4.67
C GLU A 77 7.23 -3.95 4.03
N LYS A 78 6.26 -4.86 3.87
CA LYS A 78 6.52 -6.15 3.25
C LYS A 78 7.04 -6.00 1.82
N ALA A 79 6.40 -5.17 1.00
CA ALA A 79 6.78 -4.91 -0.38
C ALA A 79 8.21 -4.37 -0.47
N PHE A 80 8.57 -3.41 0.38
CA PHE A 80 9.91 -2.85 0.42
C PHE A 80 10.96 -3.91 0.80
N ASN A 81 10.68 -4.71 1.83
CA ASN A 81 11.58 -5.77 2.25
C ASN A 81 11.70 -6.89 1.18
N ASP A 82 10.65 -7.19 0.43
CA ASP A 82 10.70 -8.16 -0.68
C ASP A 82 11.62 -7.65 -1.82
N GLU A 83 11.60 -6.33 -2.14
CA GLU A 83 12.53 -5.72 -3.10
C GLU A 83 13.99 -5.79 -2.59
N LEU A 84 14.24 -5.49 -1.29
CA LEU A 84 15.56 -5.59 -0.69
C LEU A 84 16.10 -7.03 -0.69
N LYS A 85 15.24 -8.02 -0.45
CA LYS A 85 15.60 -9.46 -0.50
C LYS A 85 16.01 -9.87 -1.91
N LEU A 86 15.23 -9.50 -2.93
CA LEU A 86 15.59 -9.81 -4.31
C LEU A 86 16.91 -9.16 -4.72
N ALA A 87 17.18 -7.94 -4.24
CA ALA A 87 18.43 -7.24 -4.50
C ALA A 87 19.63 -7.77 -3.70
N ASN A 88 19.43 -8.80 -2.85
CA ASN A 88 20.44 -9.40 -1.96
C ASN A 88 21.09 -8.39 -1.00
N ILE A 89 20.34 -7.38 -0.56
CA ILE A 89 20.78 -6.39 0.43
C ILE A 89 19.94 -6.40 1.71
N TYR A 90 18.94 -7.28 1.81
CA TYR A 90 18.17 -7.45 3.04
C TYR A 90 18.99 -8.21 4.08
N SER A 91 18.95 -7.73 5.33
CA SER A 91 19.51 -8.44 6.48
C SER A 91 18.81 -8.04 7.77
N ASP A 92 18.48 -9.03 8.59
CA ASP A 92 17.88 -8.81 9.92
C ASP A 92 18.85 -8.07 10.87
N ASN A 93 20.15 -8.22 10.66
CA ASN A 93 21.22 -7.58 11.43
C ASN A 93 21.77 -6.31 10.75
N GLY A 94 21.17 -5.91 9.62
CA GLY A 94 21.58 -4.72 8.88
C GLY A 94 21.05 -3.40 9.47
N VAL A 95 21.29 -2.32 8.76
CA VAL A 95 20.75 -1.00 9.09
C VAL A 95 19.22 -1.10 9.15
N SER A 96 18.66 -0.71 10.29
CA SER A 96 17.20 -0.70 10.47
C SER A 96 16.63 0.66 10.08
N LEU A 97 15.78 0.67 9.09
CA LEU A 97 15.00 1.83 8.67
C LEU A 97 13.62 1.80 9.32
N ILE A 98 13.24 2.91 9.93
CA ILE A 98 11.87 3.12 10.40
C ILE A 98 11.14 3.95 9.36
N GLY A 99 10.13 3.38 8.75
CA GLY A 99 9.27 4.05 7.80
C GLY A 99 8.04 4.64 8.47
N SER A 100 7.52 5.71 7.90
CA SER A 100 6.23 6.29 8.25
C SER A 100 5.53 6.73 6.97
N LEU A 101 4.35 6.19 6.73
CA LEU A 101 3.46 6.75 5.72
C LEU A 101 2.85 8.03 6.30
N THR A 102 3.35 9.17 5.86
CA THR A 102 2.88 10.49 6.35
C THR A 102 1.60 10.92 5.67
N GLU A 103 1.29 10.32 4.52
CA GLU A 103 0.04 10.51 3.80
C GLU A 103 -0.38 9.20 3.17
N ILE A 104 -1.65 8.86 3.32
CA ILE A 104 -2.36 7.83 2.58
C ILE A 104 -3.68 8.45 2.18
N ASN A 105 -3.85 8.75 0.91
CA ASN A 105 -5.07 9.31 0.38
C ASN A 105 -5.38 8.71 -0.98
N PHE A 106 -6.65 8.65 -1.35
CA PHE A 106 -7.05 8.15 -2.67
C PHE A 106 -8.39 8.71 -3.10
N SER A 107 -8.61 8.70 -4.40
CA SER A 107 -9.90 8.93 -5.01
C SER A 107 -10.23 7.79 -5.94
N SER A 108 -11.43 7.25 -5.80
CA SER A 108 -11.97 6.28 -6.77
C SER A 108 -12.57 6.97 -8.01
N GLY A 109 -12.35 8.27 -8.18
CA GLY A 109 -12.89 9.09 -9.25
C GLY A 109 -14.32 9.58 -8.99
N HIS A 110 -14.64 10.75 -9.51
CA HIS A 110 -15.97 11.33 -9.59
C HIS A 110 -16.38 11.46 -11.06
N GLY A 111 -17.67 11.36 -11.35
CA GLY A 111 -18.22 11.30 -12.66
C GLY A 111 -17.79 12.43 -13.59
N GLY A 112 -17.26 12.03 -14.70
CA GLY A 112 -16.98 12.76 -15.92
C GLY A 112 -16.84 11.74 -17.03
N LEU A 113 -16.76 12.17 -18.30
CA LEU A 113 -16.62 11.29 -19.46
C LEU A 113 -15.39 10.36 -19.37
N LEU A 114 -14.38 10.74 -18.57
CA LEU A 114 -13.19 9.95 -18.26
C LEU A 114 -13.06 9.89 -16.74
N ALA A 115 -13.58 8.82 -16.12
CA ALA A 115 -13.41 8.60 -14.68
C ALA A 115 -11.96 8.20 -14.39
N SER A 116 -11.17 9.11 -13.83
CA SER A 116 -9.83 8.82 -13.30
C SER A 116 -9.85 8.76 -11.78
N GLY A 117 -9.09 7.81 -11.23
CA GLY A 117 -8.81 7.71 -9.82
C GLY A 117 -7.32 7.92 -9.56
N TRP A 118 -6.94 8.07 -8.30
CA TRP A 118 -5.55 8.25 -7.91
C TRP A 118 -5.27 7.75 -6.50
N TRP A 119 -4.00 7.43 -6.24
CA TRP A 119 -3.41 7.23 -4.93
C TRP A 119 -2.37 8.30 -4.67
N ASP A 120 -2.44 8.97 -3.51
CA ASP A 120 -1.36 9.79 -2.96
C ASP A 120 -0.75 9.06 -1.76
N LEU A 121 0.51 8.74 -1.88
CA LEU A 121 1.28 8.06 -0.85
C LEU A 121 2.53 8.88 -0.56
N SER A 122 2.75 9.26 0.70
CA SER A 122 3.98 9.93 1.14
C SER A 122 4.66 9.09 2.19
N LEU A 123 5.95 8.83 1.99
CA LEU A 123 6.80 7.99 2.81
C LEU A 123 7.94 8.81 3.39
N SER A 124 8.15 8.72 4.70
CA SER A 124 9.38 9.13 5.38
C SER A 124 10.15 7.89 5.83
N LEU A 125 11.43 7.83 5.54
CA LEU A 125 12.37 6.82 6.04
C LEU A 125 13.38 7.47 6.96
N ASN A 126 13.61 6.88 8.13
CA ASN A 126 14.57 7.33 9.12
C ASN A 126 15.53 6.19 9.44
N SER A 127 16.82 6.48 9.51
CA SER A 127 17.88 5.55 9.87
C SER A 127 18.42 5.86 11.26
N GLY A 128 18.92 4.83 11.96
CA GLY A 128 19.57 4.97 13.25
C GLY A 128 20.82 5.88 13.26
N ASN A 129 21.38 6.21 12.09
CA ASN A 129 22.47 7.15 11.93
C ASN A 129 22.03 8.64 11.97
N GLY A 130 20.74 8.91 12.25
CA GLY A 130 20.17 10.26 12.29
C GLY A 130 19.82 10.86 10.92
N LYS A 131 20.02 10.12 9.83
CA LYS A 131 19.60 10.55 8.49
C LYS A 131 18.15 10.18 8.23
N SER A 132 17.47 11.04 7.47
CA SER A 132 16.09 10.82 7.03
C SER A 132 15.91 11.25 5.60
N MET A 133 14.88 10.70 4.95
CA MET A 133 14.43 11.13 3.64
C MET A 133 12.91 11.10 3.55
N LYS A 134 12.35 11.84 2.60
CA LYS A 134 10.92 11.84 2.30
C LYS A 134 10.69 11.75 0.80
N VAL A 135 9.73 10.93 0.43
CA VAL A 135 9.27 10.84 -0.96
C VAL A 135 7.75 10.88 -1.00
N ALA A 136 7.20 11.44 -2.05
CA ALA A 136 5.76 11.47 -2.30
C ALA A 136 5.48 10.91 -3.69
N ASN A 137 4.37 10.20 -3.81
CA ASN A 137 3.91 9.60 -5.04
C ASN A 137 2.44 9.89 -5.29
N ARG A 138 2.11 10.36 -6.49
CA ARG A 138 0.77 10.31 -7.04
C ARG A 138 0.75 9.29 -8.17
N TYR A 139 -0.11 8.28 -8.01
CA TYR A 139 -0.34 7.25 -9.01
C TYR A 139 -1.78 7.36 -9.53
N GLU A 140 -1.93 7.68 -10.80
CA GLU A 140 -3.23 7.82 -11.46
C GLU A 140 -3.62 6.54 -12.18
N PHE A 141 -4.91 6.22 -12.20
CA PHE A 141 -5.46 5.05 -12.87
C PHE A 141 -6.84 5.34 -13.48
N GLU A 142 -7.20 4.57 -14.47
CA GLU A 142 -8.53 4.60 -15.03
C GLU A 142 -9.55 4.03 -14.05
N SER A 143 -10.58 4.80 -13.72
CA SER A 143 -11.64 4.43 -12.81
C SER A 143 -12.95 4.08 -13.57
N SER A 144 -14.10 4.07 -12.87
CA SER A 144 -15.41 3.76 -13.42
C SER A 144 -16.49 4.61 -12.78
N LEU A 145 -17.61 4.80 -13.51
CA LEU A 145 -18.83 5.39 -12.94
C LEU A 145 -19.51 4.41 -11.99
N ASP A 146 -19.45 3.12 -12.29
CA ASP A 146 -19.95 2.08 -11.37
C ASP A 146 -19.08 2.04 -10.11
N ARG A 147 -19.72 2.15 -8.95
CA ARG A 147 -19.04 2.25 -7.66
C ARG A 147 -18.25 1.00 -7.27
N TYR A 148 -18.73 -0.18 -7.62
CA TYR A 148 -18.06 -1.43 -7.28
C TYR A 148 -16.83 -1.61 -8.15
N VAL A 149 -16.97 -1.36 -9.46
CA VAL A 149 -15.86 -1.39 -10.41
C VAL A 149 -14.82 -0.34 -10.07
N ALA A 150 -15.26 0.88 -9.69
CA ALA A 150 -14.35 1.96 -9.29
C ALA A 150 -13.53 1.57 -8.05
N CYS A 151 -14.15 1.00 -7.03
CA CYS A 151 -13.45 0.59 -5.81
C CYS A 151 -12.54 -0.63 -6.04
N ASP A 152 -12.94 -1.59 -6.89
CA ASP A 152 -12.07 -2.70 -7.31
C ASP A 152 -10.82 -2.18 -8.05
N ARG A 153 -11.00 -1.25 -9.02
CA ARG A 153 -9.87 -0.61 -9.72
C ARG A 153 -8.99 0.18 -8.77
N THR A 154 -9.57 0.89 -7.80
CA THR A 154 -8.79 1.61 -6.77
C THR A 154 -7.94 0.65 -5.94
N ALA A 155 -8.50 -0.48 -5.51
CA ALA A 155 -7.75 -1.49 -4.77
C ALA A 155 -6.62 -2.09 -5.62
N ARG A 156 -6.90 -2.46 -6.87
CA ARG A 156 -5.89 -3.01 -7.80
C ARG A 156 -4.76 -2.02 -8.08
N ALA A 157 -5.06 -0.72 -8.13
CA ALA A 157 -4.08 0.33 -8.35
C ALA A 157 -3.14 0.55 -7.16
N LEU A 158 -3.44 0.02 -5.97
CA LEU A 158 -2.57 0.16 -4.80
C LEU A 158 -1.21 -0.52 -5.01
N THR A 159 -1.17 -1.71 -5.61
CA THR A 159 0.10 -2.41 -5.87
C THR A 159 1.04 -1.61 -6.76
N PRO A 160 0.65 -1.15 -7.97
CA PRO A 160 1.54 -0.32 -8.77
C PRO A 160 1.86 1.04 -8.13
N ALA A 161 0.94 1.62 -7.33
CA ALA A 161 1.23 2.84 -6.58
C ALA A 161 2.34 2.63 -5.54
N VAL A 162 2.35 1.48 -4.85
CA VAL A 162 3.42 1.11 -3.92
C VAL A 162 4.73 0.80 -4.64
N GLN A 163 4.68 0.12 -5.79
CA GLN A 163 5.87 -0.11 -6.63
C GLN A 163 6.54 1.21 -7.03
N ASP A 164 5.76 2.19 -7.45
CA ASP A 164 6.26 3.50 -7.87
C ASP A 164 6.77 4.32 -6.67
N LEU A 165 6.12 4.24 -5.51
CA LEU A 165 6.61 4.85 -4.27
C LEU A 165 7.98 4.29 -3.88
N ILE A 166 8.16 2.96 -3.93
CA ILE A 166 9.44 2.31 -3.62
C ILE A 166 10.49 2.71 -4.66
N LYS A 167 10.12 2.75 -5.96
CA LYS A 167 11.01 3.21 -7.03
C LYS A 167 11.54 4.61 -6.73
N LYS A 168 10.67 5.56 -6.40
CA LYS A 168 11.06 6.92 -6.05
C LYS A 168 12.00 6.93 -4.84
N ALA A 169 11.72 6.12 -3.81
CA ALA A 169 12.57 6.06 -2.62
C ALA A 169 13.98 5.52 -2.95
N VAL A 170 14.09 4.39 -3.67
CA VAL A 170 15.39 3.74 -3.91
C VAL A 170 16.21 4.41 -5.01
N THR A 171 15.59 5.23 -5.86
CA THR A 171 16.28 6.04 -6.87
C THR A 171 16.72 7.39 -6.36
N ASP A 172 16.14 7.88 -5.25
CA ASP A 172 16.54 9.15 -4.62
C ASP A 172 17.98 9.04 -4.11
N PRO A 173 18.85 10.04 -4.42
CA PRO A 173 20.24 10.06 -3.93
C PRO A 173 20.35 9.98 -2.40
N GLN A 174 19.37 10.47 -1.66
CA GLN A 174 19.36 10.44 -0.19
C GLN A 174 19.24 9.02 0.37
N PHE A 175 18.65 8.06 -0.38
CA PHE A 175 18.51 6.68 0.09
C PHE A 175 19.86 6.08 0.47
N GLY A 176 20.90 6.29 -0.32
CA GLY A 176 22.26 5.82 -0.02
C GLY A 176 22.86 6.40 1.26
N THR A 177 22.39 7.55 1.73
CA THR A 177 22.87 8.15 2.99
C THR A 177 22.27 7.47 4.23
N LEU A 178 21.12 6.82 4.07
CA LEU A 178 20.47 6.06 5.15
C LEU A 178 21.19 4.75 5.45
N LEU A 179 21.96 4.22 4.48
CA LEU A 179 22.58 2.89 4.53
C LEU A 179 24.01 2.88 5.11
N ARG A 180 24.54 4.05 5.51
CA ARG A 180 25.92 4.23 5.99
C ARG A 180 25.99 4.31 7.50
#